data_d3915556f66fb2fdc944628647b6ccb0
#
_entry.id   d3915556f66fb2fdc944628647b6ccb0
#
_cell.length_a   1.000
_cell.length_b   1.000
_cell.length_c   1.000
_cell.angle_alpha   90.00
_cell.angle_beta   90.00
_cell.angle_gamma   90.00
#
_symmetry.space_group_name_H-M   'P 1'
#
loop_
_entity.id
_entity.type
_entity.pdbx_description
1 polymer ?
#
loop_
_entity_poly.entity_id
_entity_poly.type
_entity_poly.pdbx_seq_one_letter_code
_entity_poly.pdbx_strand_id
1 'polypeptide(L)'
;SNSEVGQKGIQELEFIEKALQSLPLKMAKLDLDVTLARGLNYYTGAIFEISAPEKVKMGSIGGGGRYDDLTGIFGLKKMSGVGVSFGLDRIYLVLEELGLFPKAIEESTKVLFINFGEEEALYALKAVNALRTSSVAAELYPDAAKMKKQMTYADKRNIPFVVLAGGTE
;
A
#
# COMPACT_ATOMS: atom_id res chain seq x y z
N SER A 1 3.59 38.53 -12.37
CA SER A 1 2.27 38.65 -12.98
C SER A 1 1.68 40.02 -12.71
N ASN A 2 1.03 40.64 -13.71
CA ASN A 2 0.33 41.91 -13.56
C ASN A 2 -1.14 41.74 -13.14
N SER A 3 -1.60 40.47 -12.95
CA SER A 3 -2.95 40.19 -12.51
C SER A 3 -2.98 39.93 -11.00
N GLU A 4 -4.01 40.39 -10.35
CA GLU A 4 -4.24 40.23 -8.92
C GLU A 4 -4.30 38.73 -8.53
N VAL A 5 -4.97 37.92 -9.35
CA VAL A 5 -5.05 36.47 -9.16
C VAL A 5 -3.68 35.82 -9.29
N GLY A 6 -2.86 36.26 -10.26
CA GLY A 6 -1.50 35.73 -10.41
C GLY A 6 -0.56 36.11 -9.26
N GLN A 7 -0.69 37.32 -8.72
CA GLN A 7 0.07 37.73 -7.54
C GLN A 7 -0.32 36.89 -6.30
N LYS A 8 -1.62 36.65 -6.11
CA LYS A 8 -2.08 35.79 -5.01
C LYS A 8 -1.51 34.35 -5.14
N GLY A 9 -1.53 33.77 -6.35
CA GLY A 9 -0.96 32.46 -6.60
C GLY A 9 0.52 32.38 -6.27
N ILE A 10 1.30 33.41 -6.64
CA ILE A 10 2.73 33.48 -6.30
C ILE A 10 2.93 33.52 -4.78
N GLN A 11 2.16 34.37 -4.07
CA GLN A 11 2.25 34.46 -2.61
C GLN A 11 1.92 33.15 -1.91
N GLU A 12 0.94 32.41 -2.40
CA GLU A 12 0.58 31.08 -1.88
C GLU A 12 1.73 30.07 -2.08
N LEU A 13 2.38 30.04 -3.23
CA LEU A 13 3.51 29.16 -3.51
C LEU A 13 4.74 29.54 -2.68
N GLU A 14 5.06 30.81 -2.55
CA GLU A 14 6.15 31.31 -1.69
C GLU A 14 5.91 30.93 -0.22
N PHE A 15 4.67 30.99 0.26
CA PHE A 15 4.33 30.56 1.61
C PHE A 15 4.57 29.06 1.80
N ILE A 16 4.16 28.21 0.83
CA ILE A 16 4.37 26.78 0.89
C ILE A 16 5.87 26.47 0.89
N GLU A 17 6.64 27.12 0.05
CA GLU A 17 8.09 26.95 -0.02
C GLU A 17 8.75 27.29 1.34
N LYS A 18 8.45 28.42 1.92
CA LYS A 18 8.94 28.84 3.24
C LYS A 18 8.54 27.86 4.36
N ALA A 19 7.31 27.36 4.32
CA ALA A 19 6.84 26.37 5.30
C ALA A 19 7.63 25.05 5.19
N LEU A 20 7.90 24.58 3.98
CA LEU A 20 8.70 23.37 3.77
C LEU A 20 10.18 23.53 4.08
N GLN A 21 10.73 24.75 4.00
CA GLN A 21 12.07 25.02 4.52
C GLN A 21 12.13 24.86 6.04
N SER A 22 11.05 25.20 6.76
CA SER A 22 10.94 25.01 8.21
C SER A 22 10.61 23.57 8.61
N LEU A 23 9.99 22.80 7.74
CA LEU A 23 9.59 21.42 7.92
C LEU A 23 10.20 20.56 6.79
N PRO A 24 11.52 20.34 6.81
CA PRO A 24 12.22 19.77 5.66
C PRO A 24 11.73 18.36 5.34
N LEU A 25 11.53 18.12 4.06
CA LEU A 25 11.21 16.80 3.52
C LEU A 25 12.41 15.87 3.71
N LYS A 26 12.19 14.66 4.22
CA LYS A 26 13.27 13.70 4.51
C LYS A 26 13.84 13.06 3.24
N MET A 27 12.97 12.62 2.33
CA MET A 27 13.34 11.82 1.16
C MET A 27 12.82 12.41 -0.16
N ALA A 28 11.82 13.28 -0.10
CA ALA A 28 11.24 13.91 -1.27
C ALA A 28 11.90 15.25 -1.56
N LYS A 29 11.94 15.63 -2.84
CA LYS A 29 12.39 16.92 -3.32
C LYS A 29 11.17 17.70 -3.79
N LEU A 30 11.06 18.97 -3.36
CA LEU A 30 10.09 19.89 -3.92
C LEU A 30 10.64 20.47 -5.21
N ASP A 31 9.82 20.47 -6.25
CA ASP A 31 10.10 21.13 -7.51
C ASP A 31 8.91 22.00 -7.92
N LEU A 32 9.19 23.20 -8.45
CA LEU A 32 8.15 24.11 -8.92
C LEU A 32 7.96 23.91 -10.42
N ASP A 33 6.84 23.31 -10.79
CA ASP A 33 6.46 23.09 -12.18
C ASP A 33 5.29 24.00 -12.58
N VAL A 34 5.60 25.02 -13.36
CA VAL A 34 4.63 25.99 -13.89
C VAL A 34 3.75 25.41 -15.01
N THR A 35 4.09 24.21 -15.50
CA THR A 35 3.33 23.52 -16.56
C THR A 35 2.38 22.48 -15.98
N LEU A 36 2.43 22.22 -14.68
CA LEU A 36 1.57 21.26 -14.02
C LEU A 36 0.09 21.62 -14.19
N ALA A 37 -0.66 20.74 -14.82
CA ALA A 37 -2.10 20.84 -14.98
C ALA A 37 -2.78 19.57 -14.52
N ARG A 38 -3.87 19.71 -13.79
CA ARG A 38 -4.71 18.58 -13.36
C ARG A 38 -6.03 18.59 -14.09
N GLY A 39 -6.53 17.40 -14.45
CA GLY A 39 -7.72 17.24 -15.27
C GLY A 39 -9.06 17.62 -14.61
N LEU A 40 -9.05 18.13 -13.38
CA LEU A 40 -10.26 18.46 -12.60
C LEU A 40 -10.29 19.96 -12.27
N ASN A 41 -11.39 20.62 -12.59
CA ASN A 41 -11.54 22.08 -12.51
C ASN A 41 -11.98 22.60 -11.13
N TYR A 42 -11.95 21.79 -10.09
CA TYR A 42 -12.40 22.20 -8.76
C TYR A 42 -11.28 22.75 -7.86
N TYR A 43 -10.03 22.68 -8.28
CA TYR A 43 -8.93 23.28 -7.54
C TYR A 43 -8.94 24.80 -7.67
N THR A 44 -8.82 25.49 -6.54
CA THR A 44 -8.88 26.95 -6.44
C THR A 44 -7.59 27.59 -5.91
N GLY A 45 -6.60 26.77 -5.57
CA GLY A 45 -5.30 27.20 -5.06
C GLY A 45 -4.19 26.29 -5.55
N ALA A 46 -3.14 26.11 -4.73
CA ALA A 46 -2.01 25.28 -5.07
C ALA A 46 -2.42 23.84 -5.41
N ILE A 47 -1.85 23.31 -6.47
CA ILE A 47 -1.95 21.90 -6.86
C ILE A 47 -0.57 21.24 -6.75
N PHE A 48 -0.54 19.95 -6.52
CA PHE A 48 0.71 19.21 -6.44
C PHE A 48 0.57 17.81 -7.06
N GLU A 49 1.69 17.32 -7.52
CA GLU A 49 1.82 15.96 -8.04
C GLU A 49 2.99 15.26 -7.37
N ILE A 50 2.86 13.97 -7.14
CA ILE A 50 3.91 13.13 -6.57
C ILE A 50 4.40 12.21 -7.67
N SER A 51 5.62 12.44 -8.12
CA SER A 51 6.27 11.58 -9.11
C SER A 51 6.91 10.37 -8.45
N ALA A 52 7.00 9.27 -9.19
CA ALA A 52 7.80 8.12 -8.78
C ALA A 52 9.29 8.51 -8.68
N PRO A 53 10.10 7.77 -7.90
CA PRO A 53 11.56 7.96 -7.89
C PRO A 53 12.15 7.84 -9.30
N GLU A 54 13.18 8.63 -9.61
CA GLU A 54 13.80 8.72 -10.95
C GLU A 54 14.25 7.36 -11.52
N LYS A 55 14.54 6.40 -10.65
CA LYS A 55 14.95 5.05 -11.04
C LYS A 55 13.83 4.21 -11.64
N VAL A 56 12.58 4.59 -11.40
CA VAL A 56 11.39 3.85 -11.85
C VAL A 56 10.74 4.64 -12.99
N LYS A 57 10.59 4.01 -14.14
CA LYS A 57 9.91 4.60 -15.30
C LYS A 57 8.40 4.60 -15.13
N MET A 58 7.94 5.38 -14.17
CA MET A 58 6.51 5.55 -13.88
C MET A 58 6.20 7.04 -13.72
N GLY A 59 5.05 7.45 -14.19
CA GLY A 59 4.58 8.81 -14.02
C GLY A 59 4.12 9.11 -12.59
N SER A 60 3.12 9.97 -12.47
CA SER A 60 2.53 10.36 -11.18
C SER A 60 2.02 9.16 -10.39
N ILE A 61 2.39 9.08 -9.12
CA ILE A 61 1.90 8.08 -8.15
C ILE A 61 0.89 8.66 -7.16
N GLY A 62 0.68 9.97 -7.20
CA GLY A 62 -0.30 10.64 -6.37
C GLY A 62 -0.39 12.12 -6.70
N GLY A 63 -1.29 12.80 -6.06
CA GLY A 63 -1.40 14.23 -6.21
C GLY A 63 -2.69 14.79 -5.64
N GLY A 64 -2.79 16.11 -5.62
CA GLY A 64 -3.91 16.77 -5.01
C GLY A 64 -3.86 18.27 -5.16
N GLY A 65 -4.55 18.96 -4.28
CA GLY A 65 -4.56 20.41 -4.24
C GLY A 65 -5.62 20.98 -3.31
N ARG A 66 -5.62 22.30 -3.23
CA ARG A 66 -6.60 23.08 -2.47
C ARG A 66 -7.86 23.32 -3.29
N TYR A 67 -9.00 23.22 -2.63
CA TYR A 67 -10.30 23.60 -3.18
C TYR A 67 -11.14 24.32 -2.13
N ASP A 68 -11.83 25.38 -2.52
CA ASP A 68 -12.64 26.21 -1.62
C ASP A 68 -14.14 25.96 -1.81
N ASP A 69 -14.59 25.57 -3.00
CA ASP A 69 -15.99 25.48 -3.36
C ASP A 69 -16.55 24.04 -3.39
N LEU A 70 -15.69 23.04 -3.56
CA LEU A 70 -16.11 21.63 -3.70
C LEU A 70 -16.92 21.15 -2.49
N THR A 71 -16.57 21.54 -1.29
CA THR A 71 -17.27 21.20 -0.06
C THR A 71 -18.70 21.72 -0.02
N GLY A 72 -18.99 22.82 -0.73
CA GLY A 72 -20.32 23.39 -0.87
C GLY A 72 -21.30 22.45 -1.57
N ILE A 73 -20.83 21.63 -2.51
CA ILE A 73 -21.63 20.61 -3.22
C ILE A 73 -22.15 19.55 -2.23
N PHE A 74 -21.39 19.28 -1.18
CA PHE A 74 -21.74 18.34 -0.11
C PHE A 74 -22.39 19.02 1.11
N GLY A 75 -22.88 20.24 0.96
CA GLY A 75 -23.60 20.97 2.02
C GLY A 75 -22.70 21.77 2.98
N LEU A 76 -21.37 21.71 2.86
CA LEU A 76 -20.42 22.41 3.73
C LEU A 76 -20.00 23.76 3.09
N LYS A 77 -20.92 24.71 3.07
CA LYS A 77 -20.66 26.04 2.49
C LYS A 77 -19.58 26.79 3.26
N LYS A 78 -18.72 27.53 2.52
CA LYS A 78 -17.64 28.38 3.04
C LYS A 78 -16.56 27.59 3.82
N MET A 79 -16.35 26.34 3.47
CA MET A 79 -15.29 25.52 4.04
C MET A 79 -14.28 25.17 2.95
N SER A 80 -13.04 25.60 3.12
CA SER A 80 -11.93 25.19 2.26
C SER A 80 -11.52 23.75 2.57
N GLY A 81 -10.94 23.08 1.59
CA GLY A 81 -10.37 21.75 1.78
C GLY A 81 -9.06 21.59 1.02
N VAL A 82 -8.28 20.63 1.47
CA VAL A 82 -7.11 20.10 0.75
C VAL A 82 -7.33 18.61 0.61
N GLY A 83 -7.17 18.10 -0.59
CA GLY A 83 -7.28 16.69 -0.88
C GLY A 83 -5.99 16.12 -1.45
N VAL A 84 -5.74 14.85 -1.16
CA VAL A 84 -4.68 14.07 -1.77
C VAL A 84 -5.24 12.73 -2.20
N SER A 85 -4.83 12.28 -3.38
CA SER A 85 -5.15 10.96 -3.92
C SER A 85 -3.85 10.20 -4.18
N PHE A 86 -3.85 8.93 -3.86
CA PHE A 86 -2.73 8.02 -4.11
C PHE A 86 -3.12 6.97 -5.14
N GLY A 87 -2.24 6.75 -6.11
CA GLY A 87 -2.39 5.66 -7.07
C GLY A 87 -1.88 4.36 -6.47
N LEU A 88 -2.77 3.60 -5.81
CA LEU A 88 -2.42 2.38 -5.09
C LEU A 88 -1.65 1.39 -5.98
N ASP A 89 -2.17 1.11 -7.17
CA ASP A 89 -1.54 0.18 -8.12
C ASP A 89 -0.14 0.65 -8.54
N ARG A 90 0.01 1.96 -8.78
CA ARG A 90 1.30 2.54 -9.17
C ARG A 90 2.31 2.50 -8.03
N ILE A 91 1.88 2.79 -6.80
CA ILE A 91 2.73 2.69 -5.61
C ILE A 91 3.16 1.24 -5.41
N TYR A 92 2.25 0.28 -5.57
CA TYR A 92 2.56 -1.15 -5.49
C TYR A 92 3.68 -1.52 -6.49
N LEU A 93 3.54 -1.16 -7.75
CA LEU A 93 4.53 -1.46 -8.79
C LEU A 93 5.89 -0.79 -8.51
N VAL A 94 5.89 0.44 -7.98
CA VAL A 94 7.12 1.13 -7.57
C VAL A 94 7.82 0.39 -6.43
N LEU A 95 7.06 -0.05 -5.43
CA LEU A 95 7.61 -0.81 -4.29
C LEU A 95 8.17 -2.17 -4.74
N GLU A 96 7.49 -2.83 -5.68
CA GLU A 96 7.94 -4.09 -6.27
C GLU A 96 9.24 -3.91 -7.05
N GLU A 97 9.30 -2.93 -7.98
CA GLU A 97 10.48 -2.67 -8.80
C GLU A 97 11.70 -2.28 -7.96
N LEU A 98 11.50 -1.59 -6.85
CA LEU A 98 12.56 -1.18 -5.93
C LEU A 98 12.87 -2.21 -4.83
N GLY A 99 12.14 -3.31 -4.74
CA GLY A 99 12.32 -4.33 -3.70
C GLY A 99 12.08 -3.78 -2.28
N LEU A 100 11.13 -2.85 -2.14
CA LEU A 100 10.88 -2.14 -0.87
C LEU A 100 9.75 -2.75 -0.02
N PHE A 101 9.20 -3.88 -0.44
CA PHE A 101 8.25 -4.58 0.41
C PHE A 101 8.93 -5.10 1.68
N PRO A 102 8.32 -4.92 2.86
CA PRO A 102 8.84 -5.50 4.10
C PRO A 102 8.95 -7.02 3.97
N LYS A 103 10.06 -7.59 4.41
CA LYS A 103 10.28 -9.07 4.40
C LYS A 103 9.16 -9.83 5.13
N ALA A 104 8.52 -9.22 6.12
CA ALA A 104 7.37 -9.81 6.82
C ALA A 104 6.15 -10.08 5.92
N ILE A 105 6.02 -9.38 4.78
CA ILE A 105 4.97 -9.66 3.79
C ILE A 105 5.34 -10.87 2.92
N GLU A 106 6.63 -11.13 2.75
CA GLU A 106 7.16 -12.31 2.06
C GLU A 106 7.17 -13.56 2.96
N GLU A 107 6.95 -13.40 4.27
CA GLU A 107 6.85 -14.52 5.20
C GLU A 107 5.58 -15.33 4.94
N SER A 108 5.71 -16.25 4.01
CA SER A 108 4.72 -17.28 3.72
C SER A 108 4.52 -18.20 4.94
N THR A 109 3.49 -19.01 4.92
CA THR A 109 3.26 -20.11 5.86
C THR A 109 4.57 -20.85 6.15
N LYS A 110 4.90 -21.01 7.43
CA LYS A 110 6.09 -21.73 7.88
C LYS A 110 5.83 -23.23 8.03
N VAL A 111 4.60 -23.58 8.42
CA VAL A 111 4.23 -24.97 8.73
C VAL A 111 2.92 -25.31 8.03
N LEU A 112 2.93 -26.36 7.21
CA LEU A 112 1.75 -26.97 6.63
C LEU A 112 1.45 -28.29 7.31
N PHE A 113 0.23 -28.45 7.80
CA PHE A 113 -0.30 -29.75 8.24
C PHE A 113 -0.99 -30.45 7.08
N ILE A 114 -0.64 -31.71 6.84
CA ILE A 114 -1.31 -32.56 5.86
C ILE A 114 -2.68 -32.97 6.39
N ASN A 115 -3.68 -32.90 5.54
CA ASN A 115 -5.04 -33.29 5.84
C ASN A 115 -5.27 -34.72 5.33
N PHE A 116 -5.39 -35.68 6.26
CA PHE A 116 -5.68 -37.08 5.93
C PHE A 116 -7.17 -37.43 6.04
N GLY A 117 -7.97 -36.59 6.70
CA GLY A 117 -9.39 -36.79 6.94
C GLY A 117 -9.89 -35.92 8.07
N GLU A 118 -11.15 -36.12 8.45
CA GLU A 118 -11.83 -35.26 9.42
C GLU A 118 -11.21 -35.34 10.82
N GLU A 119 -10.88 -36.55 11.28
CA GLU A 119 -10.34 -36.75 12.62
C GLU A 119 -8.94 -36.14 12.75
N GLU A 120 -8.05 -36.41 11.77
CA GLU A 120 -6.71 -35.87 11.73
C GLU A 120 -6.73 -34.34 11.53
N ALA A 121 -7.68 -33.83 10.76
CA ALA A 121 -7.86 -32.38 10.58
C ALA A 121 -8.22 -31.69 11.90
N LEU A 122 -9.13 -32.25 12.69
CA LEU A 122 -9.49 -31.73 14.03
C LEU A 122 -8.31 -31.72 14.98
N TYR A 123 -7.47 -32.75 14.95
CA TYR A 123 -6.24 -32.80 15.72
C TYR A 123 -5.25 -31.73 15.26
N ALA A 124 -5.03 -31.65 13.95
CA ALA A 124 -4.10 -30.69 13.35
C ALA A 124 -4.53 -29.24 13.61
N LEU A 125 -5.83 -28.93 13.60
CA LEU A 125 -6.33 -27.58 13.91
C LEU A 125 -5.93 -27.09 15.30
N LYS A 126 -5.88 -27.99 16.31
CA LYS A 126 -5.40 -27.63 17.65
C LYS A 126 -3.90 -27.23 17.61
N ALA A 127 -3.10 -27.99 16.88
CA ALA A 127 -1.67 -27.69 16.72
C ALA A 127 -1.44 -26.42 15.92
N VAL A 128 -2.19 -26.21 14.82
CA VAL A 128 -2.18 -24.95 14.03
C VAL A 128 -2.50 -23.75 14.91
N ASN A 129 -3.54 -23.86 15.76
CA ASN A 129 -3.91 -22.78 16.67
C ASN A 129 -2.80 -22.49 17.70
N ALA A 130 -2.18 -23.51 18.27
CA ALA A 130 -1.06 -23.35 19.20
C ALA A 130 0.14 -22.64 18.54
N LEU A 131 0.51 -23.05 17.32
CA LEU A 131 1.57 -22.39 16.55
C LEU A 131 1.25 -20.92 16.24
N ARG A 132 0.03 -20.63 15.80
CA ARG A 132 -0.40 -19.26 15.52
C ARG A 132 -0.40 -18.38 16.78
N THR A 133 -0.80 -18.93 17.92
CA THR A 133 -0.72 -18.23 19.21
C THR A 133 0.72 -17.90 19.59
N SER A 134 1.67 -18.72 19.14
CA SER A 134 3.11 -18.49 19.30
C SER A 134 3.74 -17.70 18.16
N SER A 135 2.92 -16.99 17.35
CA SER A 135 3.35 -16.17 16.21
C SER A 135 4.06 -16.95 15.09
N VAL A 136 3.83 -18.28 15.00
CA VAL A 136 4.30 -19.09 13.89
C VAL A 136 3.19 -19.23 12.85
N ALA A 137 3.45 -18.78 11.61
CA ALA A 137 2.51 -18.92 10.51
C ALA A 137 2.33 -20.39 10.12
N ALA A 138 1.17 -20.95 10.43
CA ALA A 138 0.83 -22.35 10.18
C ALA A 138 -0.52 -22.48 9.51
N GLU A 139 -0.70 -23.47 8.65
CA GLU A 139 -1.98 -23.78 8.00
C GLU A 139 -2.22 -25.29 7.93
N LEU A 140 -3.48 -25.66 7.88
CA LEU A 140 -3.93 -27.00 7.54
C LEU A 140 -4.32 -27.00 6.06
N TYR A 141 -3.90 -28.01 5.30
CA TYR A 141 -4.37 -28.15 3.93
C TYR A 141 -5.90 -28.31 3.90
N PRO A 142 -6.64 -27.56 3.05
CA PRO A 142 -8.10 -27.42 3.21
C PRO A 142 -8.87 -28.72 2.97
N ASP A 143 -8.39 -29.60 2.09
CA ASP A 143 -9.11 -30.80 1.67
C ASP A 143 -8.35 -32.08 2.03
N ALA A 144 -9.04 -33.17 2.32
CA ALA A 144 -8.48 -34.51 2.38
C ALA A 144 -8.10 -34.97 0.96
N ALA A 145 -6.93 -34.57 0.48
CA ALA A 145 -6.43 -34.84 -0.84
C ALA A 145 -5.24 -35.81 -0.79
N LYS A 146 -4.89 -36.43 -1.95
CA LYS A 146 -3.70 -37.26 -2.07
C LYS A 146 -2.46 -36.51 -1.56
N MET A 147 -1.63 -37.15 -0.73
CA MET A 147 -0.41 -36.57 -0.14
C MET A 147 0.44 -35.86 -1.19
N LYS A 148 0.65 -36.46 -2.36
CA LYS A 148 1.41 -35.85 -3.45
C LYS A 148 0.92 -34.44 -3.83
N LYS A 149 -0.41 -34.21 -3.87
CA LYS A 149 -1.00 -32.92 -4.18
C LYS A 149 -0.67 -31.88 -3.09
N GLN A 150 -0.77 -32.30 -1.85
CA GLN A 150 -0.50 -31.46 -0.69
C GLN A 150 1.01 -31.11 -0.57
N MET A 151 1.90 -32.07 -0.81
CA MET A 151 3.34 -31.82 -0.88
C MET A 151 3.72 -30.86 -2.02
N THR A 152 3.12 -31.06 -3.22
CA THR A 152 3.34 -30.14 -4.35
C THR A 152 2.88 -28.71 -4.02
N TYR A 153 1.83 -28.56 -3.23
CA TYR A 153 1.38 -27.24 -2.76
C TYR A 153 2.43 -26.61 -1.83
N ALA A 154 2.96 -27.38 -0.87
CA ALA A 154 4.02 -26.92 0.02
C ALA A 154 5.27 -26.46 -0.77
N ASP A 155 5.71 -27.27 -1.72
CA ASP A 155 6.87 -26.96 -2.58
C ASP A 155 6.67 -25.67 -3.38
N LYS A 156 5.51 -25.52 -4.05
CA LYS A 156 5.20 -24.32 -4.85
C LYS A 156 5.16 -23.03 -4.04
N ARG A 157 4.84 -23.14 -2.75
CA ARG A 157 4.78 -22.00 -1.83
C ARG A 157 6.01 -21.86 -0.96
N ASN A 158 7.04 -22.69 -1.19
CA ASN A 158 8.28 -22.70 -0.41
C ASN A 158 8.02 -22.83 1.10
N ILE A 159 7.05 -23.68 1.52
CA ILE A 159 6.73 -23.91 2.92
C ILE A 159 7.82 -24.82 3.51
N PRO A 160 8.61 -24.35 4.50
CA PRO A 160 9.80 -25.07 4.95
C PRO A 160 9.50 -26.33 5.76
N PHE A 161 8.34 -26.38 6.43
CA PHE A 161 7.98 -27.50 7.29
C PHE A 161 6.63 -28.09 6.92
N VAL A 162 6.59 -29.40 6.74
CA VAL A 162 5.35 -30.14 6.52
C VAL A 162 5.18 -31.16 7.66
N VAL A 163 4.01 -31.11 8.30
CA VAL A 163 3.67 -32.01 9.43
C VAL A 163 2.67 -33.05 8.95
N LEU A 164 3.03 -34.30 9.17
CA LEU A 164 2.16 -35.45 8.97
C LEU A 164 1.76 -35.95 10.35
N ALA A 165 0.48 -35.87 10.67
CA ALA A 165 -0.07 -36.40 11.91
C ALA A 165 -1.17 -37.41 11.56
N GLY A 166 -0.93 -38.68 11.79
CA GLY A 166 -1.86 -39.75 11.52
C GLY A 166 -2.23 -40.54 12.80
N GLY A 167 -3.31 -41.30 12.75
CA GLY A 167 -3.83 -42.02 13.91
C GLY A 167 -2.98 -43.19 14.42
N THR A 168 -1.89 -43.50 13.77
CA THR A 168 -0.97 -44.65 14.12
C THR A 168 0.47 -44.21 14.35
N GLU A 169 0.76 -42.93 14.45
CA GLU A 169 2.10 -42.41 14.77
C GLU A 169 2.09 -41.62 16.08
#